data_0aa7894863a366aa97a5ecd88b14f6f3
#
_entry.id   0aa7894863a366aa97a5ecd88b14f6f3
#
_cell.length_a   1.000
_cell.length_b   1.000
_cell.length_c   1.000
_cell.angle_alpha   90.00
_cell.angle_beta   90.00
_cell.angle_gamma   90.00
#
_symmetry.space_group_name_H-M   'P 1'
#
loop_
_entity.id
_entity.type
_entity.pdbx_description
1 polymer ?
#
loop_
_entity_poly.entity_id
_entity_poly.type
_entity_poly.pdbx_seq_one_letter_code
_entity_poly.pdbx_strand_id
1 'polypeptide(L)'
;VISKGLTPPDAIQIASVKSRPISEWIDYMLVVSDNTLAEALARLVSLDTGLDGSFDSLTKSYTTALKNTGLDLTGLKVEDGSGLSKYNQVAPNQVNELLALIDEGYGDFEVILGGMPVSGTPGSLSYRFEDAVGSITAKTGWIRTGYTLAGFLVSPDQTRLRFTVYNLGDVTTANREAMDDLVMGFYACGADLVNR
;
A
#
# COMPACT_ATOMS: atom_id res chain seq x y z
N VAL A 1 29.74 -31.32 10.04
CA VAL A 1 29.60 -31.23 8.58
C VAL A 1 28.12 -31.01 8.29
N ILE A 2 27.76 -29.94 7.60
CA ILE A 2 26.38 -29.69 7.15
C ILE A 2 26.31 -30.18 5.70
N SER A 3 25.39 -31.10 5.39
CA SER A 3 25.12 -31.56 4.04
C SER A 3 23.69 -31.23 3.62
N LYS A 4 23.50 -30.95 2.33
CA LYS A 4 22.15 -30.82 1.75
C LYS A 4 21.61 -32.23 1.43
N GLY A 5 20.36 -32.48 1.73
CA GLY A 5 19.67 -33.72 1.42
C GLY A 5 18.16 -33.49 1.30
N LEU A 6 17.45 -34.46 0.73
CA LEU A 6 16.00 -34.50 0.74
C LEU A 6 15.51 -35.23 2.00
N THR A 7 14.42 -34.77 2.58
CA THR A 7 13.74 -35.48 3.66
C THR A 7 13.24 -36.83 3.15
N PRO A 8 13.56 -37.95 3.87
CA PRO A 8 13.05 -39.26 3.50
C PRO A 8 11.51 -39.29 3.42
N PRO A 9 10.92 -40.11 2.54
CA PRO A 9 9.44 -40.17 2.41
C PRO A 9 8.73 -40.69 3.67
N ASP A 10 9.44 -41.43 4.51
CA ASP A 10 8.98 -42.02 5.77
C ASP A 10 9.36 -41.20 7.01
N ALA A 11 9.86 -39.99 6.81
CA ALA A 11 10.22 -39.10 7.92
C ALA A 11 8.99 -38.72 8.76
N ILE A 12 9.16 -38.79 10.07
CA ILE A 12 8.12 -38.42 11.04
C ILE A 12 8.26 -36.93 11.37
N GLN A 13 7.15 -36.19 11.28
CA GLN A 13 7.12 -34.81 11.71
C GLN A 13 7.25 -34.72 13.24
N ILE A 14 8.30 -34.09 13.73
CA ILE A 14 8.59 -33.93 15.16
C ILE A 14 8.07 -32.63 15.75
N ALA A 15 7.87 -31.61 14.92
CA ALA A 15 7.31 -30.30 15.35
C ALA A 15 6.77 -29.54 14.13
N SER A 16 5.87 -28.61 14.40
CA SER A 16 5.40 -27.61 13.43
C SER A 16 5.18 -26.26 14.10
N VAL A 17 5.41 -25.19 13.36
CA VAL A 17 5.09 -23.81 13.76
C VAL A 17 4.24 -23.20 12.66
N LYS A 18 3.10 -22.61 13.06
CA LYS A 18 2.25 -21.85 12.13
C LYS A 18 2.68 -20.38 12.13
N SER A 19 2.75 -19.78 10.95
CA SER A 19 2.90 -18.34 10.82
C SER A 19 1.65 -17.60 11.29
N ARG A 20 1.74 -16.30 11.46
CA ARG A 20 0.57 -15.43 11.60
C ARG A 20 -0.29 -15.49 10.33
N PRO A 21 -1.60 -15.18 10.43
CA PRO A 21 -2.44 -14.96 9.25
C PRO A 21 -1.86 -13.87 8.33
N ILE A 22 -2.14 -13.96 7.03
CA ILE A 22 -1.67 -12.95 6.04
C ILE A 22 -2.21 -11.55 6.38
N SER A 23 -3.44 -11.45 6.89
CA SER A 23 -4.03 -10.19 7.34
C SER A 23 -3.15 -9.46 8.37
N GLU A 24 -2.66 -10.17 9.39
CA GLU A 24 -1.76 -9.59 10.40
C GLU A 24 -0.39 -9.18 9.80
N TRP A 25 0.08 -9.89 8.77
CA TRP A 25 1.28 -9.49 8.06
C TRP A 25 1.05 -8.24 7.21
N ILE A 26 -0.12 -8.09 6.58
CA ILE A 26 -0.51 -6.90 5.82
C ILE A 26 -0.61 -5.69 6.77
N ASP A 27 -1.27 -5.82 7.91
CA ASP A 27 -1.37 -4.77 8.92
C ASP A 27 0.01 -4.28 9.35
N TYR A 28 0.87 -5.22 9.78
CA TYR A 28 2.22 -4.88 10.19
C TYR A 28 3.01 -4.19 9.07
N MET A 29 2.99 -4.78 7.86
CA MET A 29 3.68 -4.24 6.69
C MET A 29 3.27 -2.80 6.38
N LEU A 30 1.98 -2.49 6.44
CA LEU A 30 1.45 -1.17 6.12
C LEU A 30 1.79 -0.15 7.21
N VAL A 31 1.63 -0.50 8.49
CA VAL A 31 1.91 0.39 9.63
C VAL A 31 3.38 0.80 9.68
N VAL A 32 4.31 -0.16 9.59
CA VAL A 32 5.76 0.13 9.68
C VAL A 32 6.41 0.36 8.32
N SER A 33 5.67 0.17 7.23
CA SER A 33 6.18 0.26 5.85
C SER A 33 7.35 -0.70 5.60
N ASP A 34 7.16 -1.99 5.90
CA ASP A 34 8.19 -3.02 5.75
C ASP A 34 8.37 -3.42 4.29
N ASN A 35 9.46 -2.95 3.69
CA ASN A 35 9.79 -3.19 2.28
C ASN A 35 10.09 -4.67 2.00
N THR A 36 10.72 -5.38 2.94
CA THR A 36 11.07 -6.80 2.76
C THR A 36 9.81 -7.65 2.72
N LEU A 37 8.87 -7.36 3.61
CA LEU A 37 7.60 -8.08 3.65
C LEU A 37 6.71 -7.74 2.44
N ALA A 38 6.68 -6.47 2.01
CA ALA A 38 5.96 -6.06 0.81
C ALA A 38 6.48 -6.81 -0.44
N GLU A 39 7.80 -6.90 -0.59
CA GLU A 39 8.44 -7.66 -1.66
C GLU A 39 8.09 -9.15 -1.58
N ALA A 40 8.15 -9.75 -0.38
CA ALA A 40 7.83 -11.16 -0.18
C ALA A 40 6.35 -11.46 -0.54
N LEU A 41 5.41 -10.62 -0.11
CA LEU A 41 4.00 -10.78 -0.43
C LEU A 41 3.73 -10.63 -1.94
N ALA A 42 4.35 -9.66 -2.61
CA ALA A 42 4.23 -9.48 -4.05
C ALA A 42 4.69 -10.75 -4.83
N ARG A 43 5.79 -11.36 -4.39
CA ARG A 43 6.29 -12.61 -4.97
C ARG A 43 5.39 -13.81 -4.69
N LEU A 44 4.77 -13.85 -3.50
CA LEU A 44 3.77 -14.88 -3.18
C LEU A 44 2.54 -14.76 -4.09
N VAL A 45 2.05 -13.53 -4.37
CA VAL A 45 0.98 -13.30 -5.35
C VAL A 45 1.41 -13.77 -6.75
N SER A 46 2.66 -13.56 -7.13
CA SER A 46 3.18 -14.09 -8.40
C SER A 46 3.11 -15.62 -8.46
N LEU A 47 3.52 -16.30 -7.41
CA LEU A 47 3.43 -17.76 -7.34
C LEU A 47 1.97 -18.24 -7.36
N ASP A 48 1.08 -17.59 -6.63
CA ASP A 48 -0.36 -17.91 -6.56
C ASP A 48 -1.06 -17.72 -7.92
N THR A 49 -0.61 -16.74 -8.71
CA THR A 49 -1.10 -16.52 -10.08
C THR A 49 -0.48 -17.47 -11.13
N GLY A 50 0.31 -18.46 -10.67
CA GLY A 50 0.93 -19.48 -11.52
C GLY A 50 2.19 -19.02 -12.25
N LEU A 51 2.84 -17.97 -11.77
CA LEU A 51 4.10 -17.44 -12.27
C LEU A 51 5.29 -17.91 -11.39
N ASP A 52 6.49 -17.42 -11.67
CA ASP A 52 7.73 -17.94 -11.07
C ASP A 52 8.22 -17.20 -9.81
N GLY A 53 7.52 -16.14 -9.37
CA GLY A 53 7.92 -15.32 -8.23
C GLY A 53 9.14 -14.43 -8.47
N SER A 54 9.58 -14.25 -9.72
CA SER A 54 10.66 -13.35 -10.09
C SER A 54 10.20 -11.89 -10.13
N PHE A 55 11.13 -10.93 -10.14
CA PHE A 55 10.84 -9.53 -10.39
C PHE A 55 10.16 -9.32 -11.74
N ASP A 56 10.62 -9.99 -12.78
CA ASP A 56 10.09 -9.88 -14.15
C ASP A 56 8.62 -10.34 -14.26
N SER A 57 8.17 -11.18 -13.32
CA SER A 57 6.81 -11.68 -13.29
C SER A 57 5.80 -10.74 -12.63
N LEU A 58 6.24 -9.72 -11.85
CA LEU A 58 5.37 -8.93 -10.99
C LEU A 58 4.32 -8.13 -11.77
N THR A 59 4.66 -7.46 -12.85
CA THR A 59 3.67 -6.72 -13.65
C THR A 59 2.54 -7.64 -14.12
N LYS A 60 2.88 -8.83 -14.62
CA LYS A 60 1.89 -9.82 -15.06
C LYS A 60 1.08 -10.38 -13.89
N SER A 61 1.73 -10.60 -12.75
CA SER A 61 1.10 -11.06 -11.52
C SER A 61 0.01 -10.09 -11.07
N TYR A 62 0.34 -8.80 -10.91
CA TYR A 62 -0.59 -7.77 -10.49
C TYR A 62 -1.75 -7.60 -11.48
N THR A 63 -1.46 -7.54 -12.79
CA THR A 63 -2.52 -7.45 -13.80
C THR A 63 -3.42 -8.68 -13.79
N THR A 64 -2.90 -9.87 -13.49
CA THR A 64 -3.69 -11.09 -13.38
C THR A 64 -4.56 -11.10 -12.12
N ALA A 65 -3.99 -10.73 -10.98
CA ALA A 65 -4.71 -10.69 -9.70
C ALA A 65 -5.85 -9.66 -9.71
N LEU A 66 -5.64 -8.50 -10.34
CA LEU A 66 -6.59 -7.38 -10.36
C LEU A 66 -7.55 -7.37 -11.56
N LYS A 67 -7.43 -8.31 -12.51
CA LYS A 67 -8.20 -8.31 -13.78
C LYS A 67 -9.73 -8.24 -13.63
N ASN A 68 -10.27 -8.75 -12.52
CA ASN A 68 -11.71 -8.83 -12.29
C ASN A 68 -12.24 -7.67 -11.41
N THR A 69 -11.40 -6.74 -11.01
CA THR A 69 -11.76 -5.64 -10.11
C THR A 69 -12.40 -4.46 -10.85
N GLY A 70 -12.30 -4.41 -12.17
CA GLY A 70 -12.75 -3.26 -12.97
C GLY A 70 -11.73 -2.12 -13.07
N LEU A 71 -10.58 -2.22 -12.41
CA LEU A 71 -9.53 -1.21 -12.49
C LEU A 71 -8.95 -1.11 -13.91
N ASP A 72 -8.72 0.11 -14.38
CA ASP A 72 -7.93 0.34 -15.59
C ASP A 72 -6.44 0.18 -15.26
N LEU A 73 -5.86 -0.94 -15.65
CA LEU A 73 -4.46 -1.27 -15.42
C LEU A 73 -3.54 -0.87 -16.58
N THR A 74 -4.03 -0.04 -17.51
CA THR A 74 -3.24 0.44 -18.65
C THR A 74 -2.03 1.21 -18.16
N GLY A 75 -0.84 0.83 -18.64
CA GLY A 75 0.43 1.46 -18.25
C GLY A 75 0.96 1.06 -16.87
N LEU A 76 0.26 0.18 -16.13
CA LEU A 76 0.80 -0.37 -14.89
C LEU A 76 2.11 -1.13 -15.16
N LYS A 77 3.16 -0.78 -14.42
CA LYS A 77 4.44 -1.48 -14.41
C LYS A 77 4.92 -1.67 -12.98
N VAL A 78 5.17 -2.90 -12.59
CA VAL A 78 5.65 -3.27 -11.26
C VAL A 78 7.00 -3.95 -11.40
N GLU A 79 8.07 -3.25 -11.00
CA GLU A 79 9.45 -3.74 -11.02
C GLU A 79 9.82 -4.41 -9.68
N ASP A 80 9.21 -3.97 -8.58
CA ASP A 80 9.33 -4.57 -7.27
C ASP A 80 8.04 -4.40 -6.45
N GLY A 81 7.85 -5.24 -5.43
CA GLY A 81 6.71 -5.17 -4.54
C GLY A 81 6.85 -4.13 -3.43
N SER A 82 8.06 -3.67 -3.17
CA SER A 82 8.38 -2.73 -2.09
C SER A 82 8.13 -1.26 -2.47
N GLY A 83 8.10 -0.93 -3.76
CA GLY A 83 7.99 0.44 -4.26
C GLY A 83 9.30 1.22 -4.25
N LEU A 84 10.46 0.56 -4.01
CA LEU A 84 11.77 1.22 -4.00
C LEU A 84 12.31 1.51 -5.40
N SER A 85 11.87 0.76 -6.40
CA SER A 85 12.28 0.98 -7.78
C SER A 85 11.65 2.24 -8.34
N LYS A 86 12.48 3.17 -8.82
CA LYS A 86 12.01 4.35 -9.56
C LYS A 86 11.38 4.03 -10.93
N TYR A 87 11.44 2.78 -11.34
CA TYR A 87 10.88 2.30 -12.60
C TYR A 87 9.49 1.69 -12.46
N ASN A 88 8.96 1.60 -11.23
CA ASN A 88 7.54 1.35 -11.02
C ASN A 88 6.70 2.45 -11.68
N GLN A 89 5.64 2.08 -12.36
CA GLN A 89 4.71 3.01 -13.01
C GLN A 89 3.29 2.66 -12.57
N VAL A 90 2.73 3.50 -11.73
CA VAL A 90 1.35 3.40 -11.23
C VAL A 90 0.75 4.78 -11.29
N ALA A 91 -0.31 4.97 -12.04
CA ALA A 91 -0.96 6.27 -12.16
C ALA A 91 -1.72 6.64 -10.87
N PRO A 92 -1.76 7.92 -10.44
CA PRO A 92 -2.51 8.32 -9.25
C PRO A 92 -3.99 7.94 -9.29
N ASN A 93 -4.64 7.98 -10.46
CA ASN A 93 -6.03 7.54 -10.60
C ASN A 93 -6.20 6.04 -10.35
N GLN A 94 -5.26 5.17 -10.77
CA GLN A 94 -5.31 3.73 -10.48
C GLN A 94 -5.28 3.47 -8.97
N VAL A 95 -4.45 4.21 -8.22
CA VAL A 95 -4.44 4.11 -6.75
C VAL A 95 -5.74 4.64 -6.15
N ASN A 96 -6.27 5.76 -6.66
CA ASN A 96 -7.53 6.31 -6.17
C ASN A 96 -8.74 5.40 -6.47
N GLU A 97 -8.76 4.71 -7.59
CA GLU A 97 -9.74 3.67 -7.93
C GLU A 97 -9.61 2.45 -7.01
N LEU A 98 -8.37 2.01 -6.69
CA LEU A 98 -8.15 0.96 -5.70
C LEU A 98 -8.67 1.38 -4.31
N LEU A 99 -8.44 2.62 -3.90
CA LEU A 99 -9.00 3.16 -2.65
C LEU A 99 -10.55 3.16 -2.69
N ALA A 100 -11.18 3.37 -3.87
CA ALA A 100 -12.62 3.23 -4.00
C ALA A 100 -13.09 1.81 -3.69
N LEU A 101 -12.42 0.80 -4.25
CA LEU A 101 -12.74 -0.60 -4.00
C LEU A 101 -12.56 -0.98 -2.51
N ILE A 102 -11.53 -0.44 -1.86
CA ILE A 102 -11.31 -0.62 -0.41
C ILE A 102 -12.46 -0.01 0.40
N ASP A 103 -12.88 1.19 0.04
CA ASP A 103 -13.96 1.94 0.72
C ASP A 103 -15.34 1.29 0.53
N GLU A 104 -15.56 0.66 -0.62
CA GLU A 104 -16.76 -0.09 -0.98
C GLU A 104 -16.79 -1.51 -0.40
N GLY A 105 -15.72 -1.96 0.26
CA GLY A 105 -15.61 -3.31 0.83
C GLY A 105 -15.54 -4.40 -0.25
N TYR A 106 -14.88 -4.14 -1.38
CA TYR A 106 -14.73 -5.13 -2.44
C TYR A 106 -13.87 -6.32 -1.97
N GLY A 107 -14.45 -7.51 -1.96
CA GLY A 107 -13.76 -8.73 -1.51
C GLY A 107 -13.18 -8.55 -0.09
N ASP A 108 -11.91 -8.91 0.07
CA ASP A 108 -11.18 -8.80 1.34
C ASP A 108 -10.31 -7.51 1.43
N PHE A 109 -10.55 -6.50 0.58
CA PHE A 109 -9.71 -5.29 0.52
C PHE A 109 -9.79 -4.42 1.77
N GLU A 110 -10.83 -4.58 2.60
CA GLU A 110 -10.93 -3.91 3.91
C GLU A 110 -9.74 -4.18 4.83
N VAL A 111 -9.06 -5.32 4.67
CA VAL A 111 -7.82 -5.66 5.40
C VAL A 111 -6.74 -4.59 5.19
N ILE A 112 -6.68 -3.99 3.99
CA ILE A 112 -5.73 -2.91 3.69
C ILE A 112 -6.03 -1.68 4.54
N LEU A 113 -7.30 -1.32 4.69
CA LEU A 113 -7.70 -0.17 5.50
C LEU A 113 -7.30 -0.33 6.98
N GLY A 114 -7.46 -1.54 7.54
CA GLY A 114 -7.08 -1.84 8.92
C GLY A 114 -5.59 -1.63 9.22
N GLY A 115 -4.72 -1.88 8.23
CA GLY A 115 -3.27 -1.71 8.37
C GLY A 115 -2.74 -0.34 7.94
N MET A 116 -3.55 0.55 7.37
CA MET A 116 -3.07 1.87 6.96
C MET A 116 -2.78 2.78 8.16
N PRO A 117 -1.63 3.50 8.18
CA PRO A 117 -1.33 4.47 9.23
C PRO A 117 -2.40 5.54 9.38
N VAL A 118 -2.69 5.91 10.65
CA VAL A 118 -3.64 6.96 11.00
C VAL A 118 -2.89 8.13 11.63
N SER A 119 -3.27 9.37 11.31
CA SER A 119 -2.67 10.58 11.88
C SER A 119 -2.72 10.58 13.41
N GLY A 120 -1.58 10.89 14.04
CA GLY A 120 -1.43 10.93 15.50
C GLY A 120 -1.35 9.57 16.20
N THR A 121 -1.35 8.44 15.44
CA THR A 121 -1.14 7.10 16.00
C THR A 121 0.25 6.55 15.63
N PRO A 122 0.77 5.51 16.30
CA PRO A 122 2.05 4.91 15.95
C PRO A 122 2.07 4.45 14.48
N GLY A 123 3.11 4.86 13.73
CA GLY A 123 3.28 4.57 12.32
C GLY A 123 3.86 5.76 11.56
N SER A 124 3.82 5.72 10.24
CA SER A 124 4.43 6.75 9.39
C SER A 124 3.71 8.13 9.41
N LEU A 125 2.54 8.21 10.06
CA LEU A 125 1.78 9.46 10.27
C LEU A 125 1.77 9.96 11.71
N SER A 126 2.59 9.40 12.61
CA SER A 126 2.57 9.70 14.05
C SER A 126 2.84 11.18 14.38
N TYR A 127 3.59 11.89 13.54
CA TYR A 127 3.97 13.31 13.72
C TYR A 127 3.55 14.16 12.52
N ARG A 128 2.52 13.72 11.78
CA ARG A 128 1.97 14.45 10.64
C ARG A 128 0.49 14.74 10.91
N PHE A 129 0.00 15.86 10.39
CA PHE A 129 -1.41 16.24 10.50
C PHE A 129 -1.88 16.43 11.95
N GLU A 130 -1.11 17.18 12.75
CA GLU A 130 -1.37 17.39 14.18
C GLU A 130 -2.74 18.03 14.45
N ASP A 131 -3.24 18.87 13.53
CA ASP A 131 -4.58 19.48 13.61
C ASP A 131 -5.72 18.57 13.10
N ALA A 132 -5.39 17.35 12.64
CA ALA A 132 -6.34 16.37 12.10
C ALA A 132 -6.07 14.96 12.64
N VAL A 133 -5.72 14.85 13.92
CA VAL A 133 -5.46 13.57 14.62
C VAL A 133 -6.67 12.66 14.50
N GLY A 134 -6.43 11.40 14.07
CA GLY A 134 -7.46 10.39 13.87
C GLY A 134 -8.31 10.57 12.61
N SER A 135 -8.16 11.68 11.88
CA SER A 135 -9.01 12.00 10.73
C SER A 135 -8.42 11.64 9.39
N ILE A 136 -7.11 11.35 9.31
CA ILE A 136 -6.42 11.00 8.07
C ILE A 136 -5.84 9.60 8.21
N THR A 137 -6.26 8.71 7.30
CA THR A 137 -5.76 7.33 7.20
C THR A 137 -5.09 7.19 5.85
N ALA A 138 -3.75 7.09 5.79
CA ALA A 138 -3.03 7.11 4.53
C ALA A 138 -1.73 6.33 4.55
N LYS A 139 -1.38 5.76 3.40
CA LYS A 139 -0.07 5.16 3.16
C LYS A 139 0.89 6.20 2.58
N THR A 140 2.06 6.29 3.18
CA THR A 140 3.16 7.12 2.72
C THR A 140 4.10 6.34 1.82
N GLY A 141 4.72 7.02 0.85
CA GLY A 141 5.83 6.51 0.07
C GLY A 141 6.93 7.57 -0.05
N TRP A 142 8.18 7.13 0.05
CA TRP A 142 9.33 7.98 -0.17
C TRP A 142 10.48 7.21 -0.80
N ILE A 143 10.96 7.77 -1.90
CA ILE A 143 12.26 7.46 -2.51
C ILE A 143 12.94 8.78 -2.87
N ARG A 144 14.22 8.75 -3.23
CA ARG A 144 14.96 9.98 -3.56
C ARG A 144 14.34 10.80 -4.71
N THR A 145 13.54 10.14 -5.56
CA THR A 145 12.88 10.75 -6.73
C THR A 145 11.36 10.88 -6.57
N GLY A 146 10.83 10.79 -5.37
CA GLY A 146 9.39 10.97 -5.18
C GLY A 146 8.91 10.83 -3.75
N TYR A 147 7.92 11.64 -3.41
CA TYR A 147 7.02 11.42 -2.28
C TYR A 147 5.63 11.07 -2.80
N THR A 148 4.99 10.12 -2.13
CA THR A 148 3.59 9.76 -2.41
C THR A 148 2.80 9.70 -1.12
N LEU A 149 1.51 10.04 -1.20
CA LEU A 149 0.58 9.93 -0.10
C LEU A 149 -0.80 9.61 -0.68
N ALA A 150 -1.39 8.50 -0.24
CA ALA A 150 -2.69 8.06 -0.73
C ALA A 150 -3.52 7.47 0.40
N GLY A 151 -4.81 7.80 0.45
CA GLY A 151 -5.69 7.32 1.50
C GLY A 151 -7.01 8.07 1.60
N PHE A 152 -7.48 8.15 2.82
CA PHE A 152 -8.77 8.72 3.19
C PHE A 152 -8.61 9.84 4.20
N LEU A 153 -9.54 10.76 4.20
CA LEU A 153 -9.73 11.72 5.29
C LEU A 153 -11.22 11.89 5.58
N VAL A 154 -11.52 12.24 6.83
CA VAL A 154 -12.84 12.66 7.27
C VAL A 154 -12.71 14.10 7.74
N SER A 155 -13.32 15.02 7.02
CA SER A 155 -13.29 16.46 7.30
C SER A 155 -14.11 16.83 8.54
N PRO A 156 -13.98 18.04 9.10
CA PRO A 156 -14.77 18.48 10.25
C PRO A 156 -16.28 18.44 10.04
N ASP A 157 -16.73 18.60 8.79
CA ASP A 157 -18.16 18.50 8.40
C ASP A 157 -18.62 17.05 8.13
N GLN A 158 -17.78 16.06 8.50
CA GLN A 158 -17.99 14.62 8.34
C GLN A 158 -17.99 14.13 6.89
N THR A 159 -17.53 14.94 5.94
CA THR A 159 -17.33 14.49 4.56
C THR A 159 -16.12 13.58 4.47
N ARG A 160 -16.33 12.37 3.95
CA ARG A 160 -15.26 11.41 3.66
C ARG A 160 -14.72 11.63 2.26
N LEU A 161 -13.42 11.87 2.15
CA LEU A 161 -12.72 12.09 0.90
C LEU A 161 -11.64 11.03 0.70
N ARG A 162 -11.42 10.62 -0.54
CA ARG A 162 -10.25 9.84 -0.97
C ARG A 162 -9.28 10.77 -1.67
N PHE A 163 -8.00 10.53 -1.49
CA PHE A 163 -6.98 11.31 -2.16
C PHE A 163 -5.76 10.48 -2.53
N THR A 164 -5.11 10.86 -3.61
CA THR A 164 -3.82 10.33 -4.05
C THR A 164 -2.97 11.49 -4.56
N VAL A 165 -1.84 11.73 -3.90
CA VAL A 165 -0.92 12.82 -4.22
C VAL A 165 0.46 12.26 -4.49
N TYR A 166 1.01 12.59 -5.66
CA TYR A 166 2.39 12.28 -6.05
C TYR A 166 3.16 13.57 -6.27
N ASN A 167 4.34 13.64 -5.69
CA ASN A 167 5.34 14.67 -5.95
C ASN A 167 6.59 13.96 -6.46
N LEU A 168 6.87 14.07 -7.75
CA LEU A 168 7.93 13.34 -8.45
C LEU A 168 9.04 14.29 -8.92
N GLY A 169 10.27 13.80 -8.89
CA GLY A 169 11.49 14.54 -9.24
C GLY A 169 12.47 14.54 -8.07
N ASP A 170 13.38 15.50 -8.04
CA ASP A 170 14.27 15.69 -6.88
C ASP A 170 13.48 16.28 -5.73
N VAL A 171 13.11 15.43 -4.78
CA VAL A 171 12.23 15.79 -3.66
C VAL A 171 13.01 16.07 -2.39
N THR A 172 12.51 17.03 -1.62
CA THR A 172 13.04 17.47 -0.33
C THR A 172 11.96 17.42 0.76
N THR A 173 12.31 17.71 2.00
CA THR A 173 11.35 17.84 3.09
C THR A 173 10.26 18.87 2.78
N ALA A 174 10.59 19.99 2.13
CA ALA A 174 9.60 20.99 1.72
C ALA A 174 8.52 20.45 0.76
N ASN A 175 8.87 19.48 -0.10
CA ASN A 175 7.88 18.82 -0.95
C ASN A 175 6.91 17.97 -0.15
N ARG A 176 7.39 17.29 0.92
CA ARG A 176 6.52 16.56 1.83
C ARG A 176 5.58 17.49 2.59
N GLU A 177 6.11 18.60 3.11
CA GLU A 177 5.34 19.61 3.83
C GLU A 177 4.24 20.22 2.93
N ALA A 178 4.58 20.58 1.69
CA ALA A 178 3.60 21.07 0.72
C ALA A 178 2.50 20.02 0.39
N MET A 179 2.83 18.72 0.41
CA MET A 179 1.81 17.66 0.26
C MET A 179 0.90 17.59 1.49
N ASP A 180 1.46 17.78 2.69
CA ASP A 180 0.68 17.80 3.92
C ASP A 180 -0.25 19.01 3.94
N ASP A 181 0.22 20.19 3.55
CA ASP A 181 -0.58 21.41 3.43
C ASP A 181 -1.73 21.23 2.42
N LEU A 182 -1.47 20.58 1.28
CA LEU A 182 -2.49 20.27 0.30
C LEU A 182 -3.59 19.36 0.89
N VAL A 183 -3.22 18.31 1.60
CA VAL A 183 -4.18 17.39 2.23
C VAL A 183 -4.94 18.08 3.36
N MET A 184 -4.29 18.97 4.13
CA MET A 184 -4.96 19.80 5.12
C MET A 184 -5.94 20.79 4.47
N GLY A 185 -5.63 21.28 3.26
CA GLY A 185 -6.57 22.05 2.45
C GLY A 185 -7.84 21.24 2.09
N PHE A 186 -7.67 19.98 1.69
CA PHE A 186 -8.81 19.07 1.45
C PHE A 186 -9.63 18.83 2.73
N TYR A 187 -8.94 18.61 3.86
CA TYR A 187 -9.56 18.44 5.17
C TYR A 187 -10.39 19.66 5.57
N ALA A 188 -9.88 20.87 5.36
CA ALA A 188 -10.58 22.11 5.69
C ALA A 188 -11.77 22.41 4.75
N CYS A 189 -11.65 22.04 3.46
CA CYS A 189 -12.72 22.29 2.47
C CYS A 189 -13.91 21.32 2.61
N GLY A 190 -13.66 20.06 2.97
CA GLY A 190 -14.73 19.06 3.16
C GLY A 190 -15.70 18.97 1.99
N ALA A 191 -17.00 19.14 2.27
CA ALA A 191 -18.09 19.06 1.29
C ALA A 191 -17.98 20.09 0.15
N ASP A 192 -17.32 21.22 0.36
CA ASP A 192 -17.14 22.24 -0.69
C ASP A 192 -16.32 21.73 -1.88
N LEU A 193 -15.51 20.67 -1.71
CA LEU A 193 -14.80 20.03 -2.81
C LEU A 193 -15.70 19.14 -3.67
N VAL A 194 -16.77 18.60 -3.10
CA VAL A 194 -17.64 17.62 -3.76
C VAL A 194 -18.80 18.33 -4.49
N ASN A 195 -19.13 19.54 -4.08
CA ASN A 195 -20.28 20.32 -4.58
C ASN A 195 -19.94 21.37 -5.65
N ARG A 196 -18.75 21.29 -6.25
CA ARG A 196 -18.28 22.22 -7.32
C ARG A 196 -18.44 21.65 -8.72
#